data_0f74013bd985b7e613be57342a4b2ad3
#
_entry.id   0f74013bd985b7e613be57342a4b2ad3
#
_cell.length_a   1.000
_cell.length_b   1.000
_cell.length_c   1.000
_cell.angle_alpha   90.00
_cell.angle_beta   90.00
_cell.angle_gamma   90.00
#
_symmetry.space_group_name_H-M   'P 1'
#
loop_
_entity.id
_entity.type
_entity.pdbx_description
1 polymer ?
#
loop_
_entity_poly.entity_id
_entity_poly.type
_entity_poly.pdbx_seq_one_letter_code
_entity_poly.pdbx_strand_id
1 'polypeptide(L)'
;MATEEKKRALCAALATTVLWLAPGMAAAAYPERNITLIVPFAPGGPTDIIARIISAAFQKSLGQSVIVDNRGGAAGNIGMAAAARATPDGYTLLLTSTAIAVNPALFTKLGYDPFKDFAPISELVNAPNVIVVRPDSGVMTLADLVARAKAAPTGFNYSSPGVGTKSHLTGEELKLRAGIQMTHVPYRGAGPAALAVLEGTTQVGSVALAAAEGMIKSGQLRALAVTGAKRWFSLPEVPTMIESGYPGFVSDTFNALFAPTGTPAAVVAQLAKESQAALRGEEALQQAHNAGFEVVAGTPEQLTARLSSEIPAVKELAARIGIKPE
;
A
#
# COMPACT_ATOMS: atom_id res chain seq x y z
N MET A 1 -41.32 -30.36 -66.83
CA MET A 1 -40.01 -29.78 -66.59
C MET A 1 -40.03 -28.48 -65.77
N ALA A 2 -41.05 -27.65 -65.86
CA ALA A 2 -41.11 -26.35 -65.14
C ALA A 2 -41.47 -26.40 -63.63
N THR A 3 -41.93 -27.54 -63.11
CA THR A 3 -42.39 -27.74 -61.72
C THR A 3 -41.24 -28.16 -60.76
N GLU A 4 -40.14 -28.77 -61.24
CA GLU A 4 -39.00 -29.21 -60.43
C GLU A 4 -38.04 -28.10 -60.19
N GLU A 5 -37.83 -27.19 -61.14
CA GLU A 5 -36.96 -26.03 -60.97
C GLU A 5 -37.46 -25.02 -59.92
N LYS A 6 -38.81 -24.84 -59.85
CA LYS A 6 -39.42 -23.98 -58.83
C LYS A 6 -39.30 -24.56 -57.42
N LYS A 7 -39.27 -25.88 -57.26
CA LYS A 7 -39.08 -26.54 -55.95
C LYS A 7 -37.62 -26.45 -55.49
N ARG A 8 -36.66 -26.53 -56.39
CA ARG A 8 -35.22 -26.37 -56.09
C ARG A 8 -34.86 -24.92 -55.72
N ALA A 9 -35.47 -23.95 -56.37
CA ALA A 9 -35.27 -22.53 -56.04
C ALA A 9 -35.89 -22.15 -54.67
N LEU A 10 -37.02 -22.78 -54.29
CA LEU A 10 -37.65 -22.52 -53.01
C LEU A 10 -36.87 -23.15 -51.82
N CYS A 11 -36.25 -24.32 -52.02
CA CYS A 11 -35.41 -24.94 -51.00
C CYS A 11 -34.04 -24.22 -50.82
N ALA A 12 -33.47 -23.61 -51.88
CA ALA A 12 -32.26 -22.81 -51.78
C ALA A 12 -32.49 -21.48 -51.10
N ALA A 13 -33.67 -20.88 -51.19
CA ALA A 13 -34.00 -19.61 -50.52
C ALA A 13 -34.29 -19.77 -49.01
N LEU A 14 -34.71 -20.96 -48.53
CA LEU A 14 -34.89 -21.23 -47.11
C LEU A 14 -33.58 -21.57 -46.38
N ALA A 15 -32.53 -22.01 -47.08
CA ALA A 15 -31.26 -22.37 -46.46
C ALA A 15 -30.34 -21.16 -46.17
N THR A 16 -30.65 -20.00 -46.76
CA THR A 16 -29.81 -18.78 -46.59
C THR A 16 -30.26 -17.87 -45.45
N THR A 17 -31.37 -18.10 -44.77
CA THR A 17 -31.95 -17.21 -43.77
C THR A 17 -31.70 -17.67 -42.32
N VAL A 18 -30.99 -18.78 -42.07
CA VAL A 18 -30.74 -19.31 -40.71
C VAL A 18 -29.35 -18.95 -40.15
N LEU A 19 -28.55 -18.22 -40.89
CA LEU A 19 -27.14 -17.99 -40.51
C LEU A 19 -26.85 -16.64 -39.80
N TRP A 20 -27.84 -15.91 -39.27
CA TRP A 20 -27.65 -14.60 -38.66
C TRP A 20 -28.36 -14.39 -37.32
N LEU A 21 -28.39 -15.42 -36.50
CA LEU A 21 -28.75 -15.26 -35.07
C LEU A 21 -27.70 -16.03 -34.24
N ALA A 22 -26.40 -15.70 -34.40
CA ALA A 22 -25.51 -15.89 -33.27
C ALA A 22 -25.94 -14.87 -32.23
N PRO A 23 -26.47 -15.29 -31.06
CA PRO A 23 -26.62 -14.35 -29.95
C PRO A 23 -25.20 -13.83 -29.70
N GLY A 24 -24.99 -12.54 -29.96
CA GLY A 24 -23.82 -11.89 -29.42
C GLY A 24 -23.82 -12.23 -27.93
N MET A 25 -22.85 -13.03 -27.49
CA MET A 25 -22.60 -13.20 -26.04
C MET A 25 -22.42 -11.80 -25.53
N ALA A 26 -23.49 -11.19 -25.01
CA ALA A 26 -23.37 -10.02 -24.17
C ALA A 26 -22.41 -10.46 -23.07
N ALA A 27 -21.19 -9.92 -23.10
CA ALA A 27 -20.26 -10.11 -22.00
C ALA A 27 -21.04 -9.69 -20.75
N ALA A 28 -21.30 -10.65 -19.87
CA ALA A 28 -22.03 -10.41 -18.65
C ALA A 28 -21.40 -9.20 -17.96
N ALA A 29 -22.24 -8.23 -17.59
CA ALA A 29 -21.75 -6.96 -17.05
C ALA A 29 -21.09 -7.20 -15.67
N TYR A 30 -19.77 -7.15 -15.63
CA TYR A 30 -19.04 -7.25 -14.35
C TYR A 30 -19.30 -6.00 -13.49
N PRO A 31 -19.57 -6.17 -12.16
CA PRO A 31 -19.83 -7.41 -11.42
C PRO A 31 -21.31 -7.80 -11.37
N GLU A 32 -21.61 -9.10 -11.41
CA GLU A 32 -22.98 -9.66 -11.26
C GLU A 32 -23.26 -10.20 -9.85
N ARG A 33 -22.23 -10.28 -9.00
CA ARG A 33 -22.30 -10.80 -7.63
C ARG A 33 -21.34 -10.05 -6.71
N ASN A 34 -21.45 -10.33 -5.41
CA ASN A 34 -20.59 -9.70 -4.41
C ASN A 34 -19.11 -9.92 -4.69
N ILE A 35 -18.31 -8.89 -4.43
CA ILE A 35 -16.84 -8.92 -4.48
C ILE A 35 -16.31 -9.14 -3.06
N THR A 36 -15.34 -10.03 -2.90
CA THR A 36 -14.59 -10.22 -1.65
C THR A 36 -13.30 -9.42 -1.71
N LEU A 37 -13.08 -8.55 -0.74
CA LEU A 37 -11.86 -7.76 -0.60
C LEU A 37 -11.04 -8.30 0.57
N ILE A 38 -10.03 -9.14 0.27
CA ILE A 38 -9.12 -9.67 1.28
C ILE A 38 -8.21 -8.55 1.78
N VAL A 39 -8.19 -8.38 3.10
CA VAL A 39 -7.28 -7.49 3.83
C VAL A 39 -6.40 -8.34 4.72
N PRO A 40 -5.07 -8.41 4.50
CA PRO A 40 -4.19 -9.33 5.21
C PRO A 40 -3.78 -8.84 6.61
N PHE A 41 -4.64 -8.03 7.25
CA PHE A 41 -4.40 -7.43 8.58
C PHE A 41 -5.67 -7.45 9.42
N ALA A 42 -5.50 -7.22 10.73
CA ALA A 42 -6.61 -7.16 11.67
C ALA A 42 -7.57 -5.99 11.36
N PRO A 43 -8.87 -6.14 11.68
CA PRO A 43 -9.84 -5.06 11.59
C PRO A 43 -9.42 -3.84 12.41
N GLY A 44 -9.82 -2.64 11.96
CA GLY A 44 -9.56 -1.36 12.62
C GLY A 44 -8.15 -0.80 12.39
N GLY A 45 -7.27 -1.52 11.70
CA GLY A 45 -5.96 -1.02 11.29
C GLY A 45 -6.03 -0.10 10.06
N PRO A 46 -4.92 0.62 9.74
CA PRO A 46 -4.89 1.59 8.64
C PRO A 46 -5.35 1.01 7.30
N THR A 47 -4.90 -0.21 6.96
CA THR A 47 -5.29 -0.88 5.71
C THR A 47 -6.78 -1.25 5.69
N ASP A 48 -7.36 -1.65 6.84
CA ASP A 48 -8.79 -1.94 6.96
C ASP A 48 -9.65 -0.69 6.79
N ILE A 49 -9.21 0.46 7.32
CA ILE A 49 -9.89 1.74 7.13
C ILE A 49 -9.98 2.08 5.64
N ILE A 50 -8.88 1.99 4.91
CA ILE A 50 -8.86 2.24 3.46
C ILE A 50 -9.72 1.21 2.71
N ALA A 51 -9.69 -0.06 3.11
CA ALA A 51 -10.53 -1.09 2.51
C ALA A 51 -12.02 -0.78 2.66
N ARG A 52 -12.45 -0.25 3.80
CA ARG A 52 -13.86 0.13 4.04
C ARG A 52 -14.26 1.36 3.21
N ILE A 53 -13.37 2.35 3.04
CA ILE A 53 -13.62 3.50 2.17
C ILE A 53 -13.83 3.02 0.72
N ILE A 54 -12.93 2.19 0.21
CA ILE A 54 -13.02 1.63 -1.15
C ILE A 54 -14.25 0.73 -1.30
N SER A 55 -14.53 -0.13 -0.31
CA SER A 55 -15.69 -1.02 -0.31
C SER A 55 -17.00 -0.24 -0.45
N ALA A 56 -17.19 0.81 0.34
CA ALA A 56 -18.36 1.66 0.29
C ALA A 56 -18.51 2.36 -1.08
N ALA A 57 -17.40 2.88 -1.61
CA ALA A 57 -17.39 3.55 -2.91
C ALA A 57 -17.68 2.58 -4.06
N PHE A 58 -17.07 1.40 -4.07
CA PHE A 58 -17.31 0.36 -5.06
C PHE A 58 -18.76 -0.17 -5.02
N GLN A 59 -19.31 -0.36 -3.82
CA GLN A 59 -20.72 -0.74 -3.69
C GLN A 59 -21.64 0.29 -4.35
N LYS A 60 -21.33 1.58 -4.18
CA LYS A 60 -22.12 2.66 -4.79
C LYS A 60 -21.97 2.72 -6.31
N SER A 61 -20.76 2.52 -6.85
CA SER A 61 -20.48 2.67 -8.28
C SER A 61 -20.72 1.40 -9.08
N LEU A 62 -20.43 0.23 -8.52
CA LEU A 62 -20.57 -1.07 -9.19
C LEU A 62 -21.92 -1.74 -8.95
N GLY A 63 -22.73 -1.26 -8.00
CA GLY A 63 -24.05 -1.80 -7.69
C GLY A 63 -24.05 -3.17 -6.98
N GLN A 64 -22.87 -3.67 -6.58
CA GLN A 64 -22.71 -4.94 -5.88
C GLN A 64 -22.01 -4.75 -4.54
N SER A 65 -22.34 -5.56 -3.54
CA SER A 65 -21.68 -5.50 -2.24
C SER A 65 -20.21 -5.89 -2.34
N VAL A 66 -19.34 -5.13 -1.65
CA VAL A 66 -17.93 -5.45 -1.50
C VAL A 66 -17.67 -5.81 -0.05
N ILE A 67 -17.36 -7.06 0.20
CA ILE A 67 -17.23 -7.65 1.54
C ILE A 67 -15.75 -7.63 1.93
N VAL A 68 -15.42 -6.89 2.98
CA VAL A 68 -14.05 -6.86 3.54
C VAL A 68 -13.84 -8.12 4.37
N ASP A 69 -12.83 -8.91 3.99
CA ASP A 69 -12.44 -10.17 4.64
C ASP A 69 -11.02 -10.02 5.23
N ASN A 70 -10.95 -9.83 6.54
CA ASN A 70 -9.69 -9.65 7.25
C ASN A 70 -9.00 -10.99 7.54
N ARG A 71 -7.91 -11.29 6.82
CA ARG A 71 -7.10 -12.51 6.95
C ARG A 71 -5.68 -12.21 7.42
N GLY A 72 -5.54 -11.81 8.68
CA GLY A 72 -4.24 -11.48 9.28
C GLY A 72 -3.36 -12.71 9.53
N GLY A 73 -2.08 -12.44 9.84
CA GLY A 73 -1.09 -13.43 10.26
C GLY A 73 0.17 -13.43 9.39
N ALA A 74 1.32 -13.80 9.98
CA ALA A 74 2.63 -13.85 9.35
C ALA A 74 2.95 -12.57 8.53
N ALA A 75 2.85 -11.38 9.15
CA ALA A 75 3.05 -10.09 8.50
C ALA A 75 2.16 -9.86 7.25
N GLY A 76 0.97 -10.48 7.19
CA GLY A 76 0.06 -10.41 6.06
C GLY A 76 0.23 -11.53 5.03
N ASN A 77 1.26 -12.36 5.13
CA ASN A 77 1.55 -13.41 4.14
C ASN A 77 0.39 -14.42 4.00
N ILE A 78 -0.35 -14.73 5.09
CA ILE A 78 -1.49 -15.65 5.03
C ILE A 78 -2.59 -15.12 4.11
N GLY A 79 -3.00 -13.86 4.28
CA GLY A 79 -4.03 -13.23 3.45
C GLY A 79 -3.58 -13.01 2.02
N MET A 80 -2.33 -12.57 1.81
CA MET A 80 -1.75 -12.40 0.47
C MET A 80 -1.67 -13.72 -0.29
N ALA A 81 -1.21 -14.81 0.37
CA ALA A 81 -1.18 -16.13 -0.23
C ALA A 81 -2.60 -16.70 -0.52
N ALA A 82 -3.60 -16.35 0.28
CA ALA A 82 -4.99 -16.72 0.01
C ALA A 82 -5.53 -15.99 -1.23
N ALA A 83 -5.24 -14.69 -1.36
CA ALA A 83 -5.62 -13.91 -2.54
C ALA A 83 -4.93 -14.41 -3.82
N ALA A 84 -3.62 -14.72 -3.76
CA ALA A 84 -2.86 -15.24 -4.89
C ALA A 84 -3.45 -16.54 -5.49
N ARG A 85 -4.10 -17.35 -4.65
CA ARG A 85 -4.73 -18.63 -5.06
C ARG A 85 -6.19 -18.52 -5.43
N ALA A 86 -6.78 -17.34 -5.33
CA ALA A 86 -8.19 -17.15 -5.68
C ALA A 86 -8.42 -17.20 -7.18
N THR A 87 -9.65 -17.50 -7.58
CA THR A 87 -10.06 -17.52 -9.00
C THR A 87 -9.82 -16.15 -9.62
N PRO A 88 -9.13 -16.06 -10.79
CA PRO A 88 -8.80 -14.79 -11.43
C PRO A 88 -9.97 -14.25 -12.27
N ASP A 89 -11.11 -14.04 -11.63
CA ASP A 89 -12.36 -13.58 -12.27
C ASP A 89 -12.79 -12.16 -11.82
N GLY A 90 -11.97 -11.52 -10.94
CA GLY A 90 -12.22 -10.20 -10.41
C GLY A 90 -13.13 -10.16 -9.17
N TYR A 91 -13.68 -11.29 -8.72
CA TYR A 91 -14.56 -11.33 -7.55
C TYR A 91 -13.84 -11.56 -6.22
N THR A 92 -12.54 -11.83 -6.28
CA THR A 92 -11.66 -11.80 -5.10
C THR A 92 -10.50 -10.85 -5.37
N LEU A 93 -10.41 -9.81 -4.57
CA LEU A 93 -9.37 -8.79 -4.66
C LEU A 93 -8.52 -8.79 -3.39
N LEU A 94 -7.32 -8.24 -3.48
CA LEU A 94 -6.42 -8.02 -2.37
C LEU A 94 -6.20 -6.52 -2.17
N LEU A 95 -6.47 -6.01 -0.98
CA LEU A 95 -6.01 -4.71 -0.55
C LEU A 95 -4.94 -4.90 0.53
N THR A 96 -3.71 -4.53 0.22
CA THR A 96 -2.58 -4.71 1.14
C THR A 96 -1.72 -3.44 1.23
N SER A 97 -0.81 -3.44 2.19
CA SER A 97 0.13 -2.34 2.40
C SER A 97 1.49 -2.62 1.74
N THR A 98 2.46 -1.75 1.98
CA THR A 98 3.90 -1.95 1.67
C THR A 98 4.44 -3.32 2.07
N ALA A 99 3.73 -4.10 2.89
CA ALA A 99 4.14 -5.47 3.23
C ALA A 99 4.39 -6.34 1.98
N ILE A 100 3.64 -6.13 0.89
CA ILE A 100 3.87 -6.84 -0.38
C ILE A 100 5.26 -6.58 -0.96
N ALA A 101 5.83 -5.40 -0.73
CA ALA A 101 7.16 -5.02 -1.19
C ALA A 101 8.26 -5.35 -0.17
N VAL A 102 7.94 -5.37 1.11
CA VAL A 102 8.90 -5.57 2.21
C VAL A 102 9.09 -7.05 2.52
N ASN A 103 8.02 -7.84 2.56
CA ASN A 103 8.06 -9.25 2.95
C ASN A 103 9.01 -10.12 2.10
N PRO A 104 9.23 -9.88 0.79
CA PRO A 104 10.22 -10.61 0.00
C PRO A 104 11.67 -10.46 0.49
N ALA A 105 11.96 -9.47 1.32
CA ALA A 105 13.27 -9.29 1.96
C ALA A 105 13.35 -9.91 3.37
N LEU A 106 12.20 -10.24 3.97
CA LEU A 106 12.11 -10.67 5.38
C LEU A 106 11.79 -12.16 5.54
N PHE A 107 11.18 -12.79 4.53
CA PHE A 107 10.72 -14.17 4.61
C PHE A 107 11.27 -14.99 3.46
N THR A 108 11.74 -16.21 3.78
CA THR A 108 12.20 -17.19 2.79
C THR A 108 11.03 -17.89 2.08
N LYS A 109 9.87 -17.99 2.76
CA LYS A 109 8.67 -18.67 2.26
C LYS A 109 7.45 -17.76 2.38
N LEU A 110 7.08 -17.11 1.29
CA LEU A 110 5.92 -16.20 1.25
C LEU A 110 4.60 -16.92 0.96
N GLY A 111 4.64 -17.99 0.17
CA GLY A 111 3.44 -18.65 -0.36
C GLY A 111 2.80 -17.93 -1.54
N TYR A 112 3.44 -16.87 -2.05
CA TYR A 112 3.10 -16.09 -3.25
C TYR A 112 4.34 -15.40 -3.83
N ASP A 113 4.27 -15.00 -5.09
CA ASP A 113 5.26 -14.14 -5.77
C ASP A 113 4.57 -12.79 -6.09
N PRO A 114 5.07 -11.65 -5.56
CA PRO A 114 4.43 -10.35 -5.75
C PRO A 114 4.35 -9.89 -7.21
N PHE A 115 5.20 -10.42 -8.10
CA PHE A 115 5.22 -10.07 -9.52
C PHE A 115 4.42 -11.04 -10.40
N LYS A 116 4.33 -12.32 -10.00
CA LYS A 116 3.73 -13.36 -10.85
C LYS A 116 2.27 -13.63 -10.49
N ASP A 117 1.91 -13.51 -9.21
CA ASP A 117 0.63 -13.97 -8.71
C ASP A 117 -0.40 -12.85 -8.61
N PHE A 118 0.01 -11.59 -8.83
CA PHE A 118 -0.88 -10.43 -8.74
C PHE A 118 -0.84 -9.56 -9.98
N ALA A 119 -2.02 -9.10 -10.39
CA ALA A 119 -2.23 -8.01 -11.33
C ALA A 119 -2.45 -6.72 -10.53
N PRO A 120 -1.54 -5.72 -10.60
CA PRO A 120 -1.71 -4.43 -9.94
C PRO A 120 -2.93 -3.70 -10.50
N ILE A 121 -3.72 -3.07 -9.62
CA ILE A 121 -4.89 -2.26 -10.01
C ILE A 121 -4.63 -0.79 -9.73
N SER A 122 -4.33 -0.42 -8.48
CA SER A 122 -4.09 0.98 -8.11
C SER A 122 -3.33 1.08 -6.79
N GLU A 123 -2.35 1.94 -6.72
CA GLU A 123 -1.94 2.52 -5.45
C GLU A 123 -3.02 3.49 -5.00
N LEU A 124 -3.66 3.21 -3.88
CA LEU A 124 -4.81 3.97 -3.42
C LEU A 124 -4.39 5.21 -2.64
N VAL A 125 -3.55 4.99 -1.65
CA VAL A 125 -3.10 6.01 -0.69
C VAL A 125 -1.68 5.73 -0.26
N ASN A 126 -0.99 6.79 0.22
CA ASN A 126 0.28 6.65 0.93
C ASN A 126 0.34 7.52 2.19
N ALA A 127 1.29 7.22 3.07
CA ALA A 127 1.60 8.01 4.25
C ALA A 127 3.11 7.94 4.53
N PRO A 128 3.76 9.07 4.81
CA PRO A 128 5.18 9.08 5.15
C PRO A 128 5.41 8.53 6.54
N ASN A 129 6.66 8.13 6.80
CA ASN A 129 7.18 8.05 8.14
C ASN A 129 7.69 9.42 8.58
N VAL A 130 7.94 9.57 9.88
CA VAL A 130 8.50 10.77 10.47
C VAL A 130 9.60 10.39 11.46
N ILE A 131 10.67 11.18 11.48
CA ILE A 131 11.68 11.11 12.52
C ILE A 131 11.31 12.13 13.60
N VAL A 132 11.06 11.63 14.81
CA VAL A 132 10.63 12.45 15.95
C VAL A 132 11.59 12.34 17.13
N VAL A 133 11.60 13.40 17.94
CA VAL A 133 12.32 13.48 19.22
C VAL A 133 11.47 14.21 20.25
N ARG A 134 11.86 14.18 21.51
CA ARG A 134 11.26 15.06 22.54
C ARG A 134 11.67 16.51 22.32
N PRO A 135 10.79 17.48 22.56
CA PRO A 135 11.12 18.91 22.44
C PRO A 135 12.26 19.36 23.39
N ASP A 136 12.32 18.77 24.58
CA ASP A 136 13.32 19.07 25.61
C ASP A 136 14.68 18.35 25.40
N SER A 137 14.82 17.53 24.36
CA SER A 137 16.06 16.84 24.00
C SER A 137 17.19 17.80 23.57
N GLY A 138 16.85 19.06 23.26
CA GLY A 138 17.76 20.03 22.68
C GLY A 138 18.15 19.75 21.23
N VAL A 139 17.50 18.74 20.57
CA VAL A 139 17.64 18.45 19.14
C VAL A 139 16.57 19.24 18.39
N MET A 140 16.98 20.16 17.53
CA MET A 140 16.07 21.07 16.81
C MET A 140 15.85 20.63 15.36
N THR A 141 16.86 20.02 14.75
CA THR A 141 16.89 19.64 13.33
C THR A 141 17.43 18.22 13.15
N LEU A 142 17.22 17.64 11.97
CA LEU A 142 17.83 16.36 11.62
C LEU A 142 19.36 16.44 11.64
N ALA A 143 19.94 17.58 11.25
CA ALA A 143 21.39 17.82 11.31
C ALA A 143 21.93 17.79 12.75
N ASP A 144 21.18 18.36 13.72
CA ASP A 144 21.55 18.29 15.15
C ASP A 144 21.54 16.86 15.66
N LEU A 145 20.50 16.06 15.28
CA LEU A 145 20.44 14.65 15.63
C LEU A 145 21.68 13.91 15.13
N VAL A 146 22.01 14.10 13.86
CA VAL A 146 23.15 13.44 13.21
C VAL A 146 24.47 13.86 13.89
N ALA A 147 24.66 15.15 14.17
CA ALA A 147 25.86 15.65 14.85
C ALA A 147 26.01 15.02 16.24
N ARG A 148 24.95 14.98 17.03
CA ARG A 148 24.97 14.39 18.38
C ARG A 148 25.17 12.88 18.37
N ALA A 149 24.52 12.17 17.45
CA ALA A 149 24.70 10.74 17.32
C ALA A 149 26.12 10.35 16.89
N LYS A 150 26.77 11.18 16.07
CA LYS A 150 28.22 11.02 15.74
C LYS A 150 29.11 11.24 16.96
N ALA A 151 28.80 12.23 17.80
CA ALA A 151 29.58 12.56 19.00
C ALA A 151 29.41 11.51 20.13
N ALA A 152 28.25 10.80 20.16
CA ALA A 152 27.93 9.80 21.16
C ALA A 152 27.42 8.50 20.51
N PRO A 153 28.26 7.67 19.88
CA PRO A 153 27.85 6.53 19.08
C PRO A 153 27.05 5.45 19.84
N THR A 154 27.15 5.39 21.17
CA THR A 154 26.40 4.44 22.02
C THR A 154 25.25 5.09 22.76
N GLY A 155 25.02 6.40 22.57
CA GLY A 155 24.09 7.19 23.38
C GLY A 155 22.68 7.29 22.85
N PHE A 156 22.38 6.80 21.66
CA PHE A 156 21.07 6.94 21.03
C PHE A 156 20.40 5.60 20.76
N ASN A 157 19.12 5.54 21.19
CA ASN A 157 18.21 4.47 20.81
C ASN A 157 17.11 5.07 19.93
N TYR A 158 16.61 4.29 18.99
CA TYR A 158 15.41 4.68 18.24
C TYR A 158 14.33 3.61 18.31
N SER A 159 13.08 4.04 18.46
CA SER A 159 11.90 3.18 18.43
C SER A 159 11.34 3.03 17.02
N SER A 160 10.75 1.87 16.73
CA SER A 160 9.93 1.63 15.55
C SER A 160 8.74 0.72 15.88
N PRO A 161 7.75 0.59 14.99
CA PRO A 161 6.61 -0.31 15.17
C PRO A 161 6.95 -1.81 15.22
N GLY A 162 8.20 -2.17 14.95
CA GLY A 162 8.68 -3.54 14.96
C GLY A 162 9.72 -3.83 13.89
N VAL A 163 10.42 -4.94 14.05
CA VAL A 163 11.42 -5.40 13.10
C VAL A 163 10.76 -5.63 11.72
N GLY A 164 11.45 -5.20 10.66
CA GLY A 164 10.97 -5.37 9.27
C GLY A 164 9.89 -4.39 8.82
N THR A 165 9.35 -3.56 9.71
CA THR A 165 8.41 -2.50 9.28
C THR A 165 9.12 -1.45 8.44
N LYS A 166 8.38 -0.74 7.58
CA LYS A 166 8.94 0.36 6.78
C LYS A 166 9.60 1.42 7.67
N SER A 167 9.02 1.71 8.83
CA SER A 167 9.61 2.63 9.82
C SER A 167 10.94 2.14 10.39
N HIS A 168 11.09 0.82 10.64
CA HIS A 168 12.38 0.24 11.02
C HIS A 168 13.41 0.45 9.92
N LEU A 169 13.06 0.07 8.67
CA LEU A 169 13.94 0.25 7.52
C LEU A 169 14.32 1.72 7.29
N THR A 170 13.40 2.65 7.54
CA THR A 170 13.65 4.11 7.54
C THR A 170 14.73 4.50 8.54
N GLY A 171 14.64 4.02 9.77
CA GLY A 171 15.65 4.29 10.80
C GLY A 171 17.02 3.74 10.43
N GLU A 172 17.07 2.51 9.91
CA GLU A 172 18.31 1.89 9.47
C GLU A 172 18.91 2.58 8.23
N GLU A 173 18.07 2.99 7.28
CA GLU A 173 18.52 3.76 6.12
C GLU A 173 19.12 5.12 6.54
N LEU A 174 18.50 5.81 7.53
CA LEU A 174 19.06 7.03 8.09
C LEU A 174 20.44 6.76 8.72
N LYS A 175 20.57 5.73 9.56
CA LYS A 175 21.86 5.35 10.15
C LYS A 175 22.93 5.16 9.08
N LEU A 176 22.60 4.43 8.05
CA LEU A 176 23.50 4.09 6.95
C LEU A 176 23.93 5.34 6.17
N ARG A 177 22.98 6.17 5.74
CA ARG A 177 23.27 7.37 4.92
C ARG A 177 23.95 8.49 5.70
N ALA A 178 23.60 8.64 6.99
CA ALA A 178 24.22 9.64 7.86
C ALA A 178 25.55 9.19 8.48
N GLY A 179 25.90 7.90 8.41
CA GLY A 179 27.08 7.34 9.06
C GLY A 179 27.00 7.45 10.58
N ILE A 180 25.82 7.18 11.18
CA ILE A 180 25.58 7.24 12.62
C ILE A 180 25.22 5.89 13.18
N GLN A 181 25.39 5.74 14.50
CA GLN A 181 24.98 4.56 15.25
C GLN A 181 23.79 4.91 16.15
N MET A 182 22.74 4.08 16.08
CA MET A 182 21.60 4.11 16.99
C MET A 182 21.15 2.67 17.22
N THR A 183 20.82 2.33 18.46
CA THR A 183 20.28 0.99 18.79
C THR A 183 18.79 0.95 18.48
N HIS A 184 18.37 -0.03 17.70
CA HIS A 184 16.95 -0.23 17.42
C HIS A 184 16.22 -0.86 18.60
N VAL A 185 15.07 -0.29 18.99
CA VAL A 185 14.16 -0.79 20.02
C VAL A 185 12.79 -1.02 19.37
N PRO A 186 12.43 -2.28 19.05
CA PRO A 186 11.16 -2.59 18.40
C PRO A 186 9.99 -2.57 19.40
N TYR A 187 8.88 -1.97 18.98
CA TYR A 187 7.60 -1.96 19.71
C TYR A 187 6.53 -2.73 18.93
N ARG A 188 5.37 -2.98 19.57
CA ARG A 188 4.23 -3.66 18.94
C ARG A 188 3.27 -2.63 18.33
N GLY A 189 3.75 -1.83 17.37
CA GLY A 189 2.97 -0.82 16.67
C GLY A 189 3.51 0.60 16.78
N ALA A 190 3.00 1.49 15.90
CA ALA A 190 3.50 2.86 15.75
C ALA A 190 3.12 3.75 16.95
N GLY A 191 1.93 3.56 17.53
CA GLY A 191 1.52 4.29 18.73
C GLY A 191 2.43 4.05 19.93
N PRO A 192 2.63 2.79 20.37
CA PRO A 192 3.60 2.47 21.42
C PRO A 192 5.03 2.94 21.13
N ALA A 193 5.48 2.91 19.87
CA ALA A 193 6.79 3.42 19.50
C ALA A 193 6.90 4.96 19.65
N ALA A 194 5.85 5.71 19.30
CA ALA A 194 5.79 7.16 19.50
C ALA A 194 5.73 7.53 20.99
N LEU A 195 4.93 6.80 21.78
CA LEU A 195 4.86 6.97 23.24
C LEU A 195 6.21 6.73 23.92
N ALA A 196 6.99 5.75 23.47
CA ALA A 196 8.32 5.50 24.01
C ALA A 196 9.26 6.71 23.88
N VAL A 197 9.12 7.50 22.81
CA VAL A 197 9.84 8.77 22.66
C VAL A 197 9.32 9.80 23.63
N LEU A 198 8.01 9.95 23.73
CA LEU A 198 7.35 10.90 24.65
C LEU A 198 7.77 10.65 26.12
N GLU A 199 7.84 9.38 26.51
CA GLU A 199 8.23 8.94 27.85
C GLU A 199 9.74 9.02 28.08
N GLY A 200 10.56 9.24 27.01
CA GLY A 200 12.01 9.30 27.10
C GLY A 200 12.70 7.94 27.16
N THR A 201 11.97 6.83 26.96
CA THR A 201 12.53 5.48 26.92
C THR A 201 13.45 5.31 25.70
N THR A 202 13.12 5.97 24.59
CA THR A 202 13.99 6.11 23.42
C THR A 202 14.17 7.59 23.07
N GLN A 203 15.35 7.96 22.55
CA GLN A 203 15.67 9.34 22.21
C GLN A 203 15.05 9.77 20.89
N VAL A 204 14.88 8.83 19.98
CA VAL A 204 14.40 9.05 18.60
C VAL A 204 13.26 8.10 18.29
N GLY A 205 12.29 8.54 17.51
CA GLY A 205 11.26 7.69 16.92
C GLY A 205 11.36 7.71 15.40
N SER A 206 11.32 6.53 14.79
CA SER A 206 11.05 6.35 13.37
C SER A 206 9.70 5.65 13.26
N VAL A 207 8.65 6.40 12.97
CA VAL A 207 7.27 5.92 13.07
C VAL A 207 6.42 6.39 11.89
N ALA A 208 5.31 5.71 11.60
CA ALA A 208 4.30 6.22 10.67
C ALA A 208 3.78 7.58 11.18
N LEU A 209 3.74 8.57 10.30
CA LEU A 209 3.35 9.95 10.67
C LEU A 209 1.98 10.00 11.34
N ALA A 210 1.01 9.27 10.83
CA ALA A 210 -0.35 9.22 11.38
C ALA A 210 -0.39 8.89 12.88
N ALA A 211 0.54 8.07 13.39
CA ALA A 211 0.59 7.72 14.81
C ALA A 211 1.22 8.81 15.70
N ALA A 212 2.00 9.70 15.14
CA ALA A 212 2.70 10.76 15.88
C ALA A 212 2.11 12.17 15.63
N GLU A 213 1.28 12.34 14.62
CA GLU A 213 0.80 13.64 14.16
C GLU A 213 0.10 14.45 15.26
N GLY A 214 -0.77 13.81 16.05
CA GLY A 214 -1.43 14.46 17.16
C GLY A 214 -0.46 14.96 18.23
N MET A 215 0.59 14.17 18.53
CA MET A 215 1.62 14.54 19.50
C MET A 215 2.53 15.65 18.94
N ILE A 216 2.77 15.68 17.63
CA ILE A 216 3.53 16.74 16.97
C ILE A 216 2.73 18.06 17.01
N LYS A 217 1.46 18.04 16.62
CA LYS A 217 0.58 19.22 16.63
C LYS A 217 0.36 19.81 18.01
N SER A 218 0.32 18.96 19.05
CA SER A 218 0.21 19.40 20.45
C SER A 218 1.56 19.83 21.06
N GLY A 219 2.67 19.74 20.33
CA GLY A 219 4.00 20.09 20.82
C GLY A 219 4.61 19.08 21.79
N GLN A 220 3.99 17.90 21.97
CA GLN A 220 4.52 16.82 22.82
C GLN A 220 5.72 16.11 22.19
N LEU A 221 5.74 16.02 20.85
CA LEU A 221 6.89 15.56 20.08
C LEU A 221 7.32 16.63 19.07
N ARG A 222 8.60 16.63 18.73
CA ARG A 222 9.15 17.43 17.65
C ARG A 222 9.44 16.53 16.45
N ALA A 223 8.86 16.87 15.31
CA ALA A 223 9.21 16.26 14.03
C ALA A 223 10.50 16.92 13.49
N LEU A 224 11.49 16.11 13.10
CA LEU A 224 12.73 16.58 12.50
C LEU A 224 12.68 16.53 10.99
N ALA A 225 12.09 15.49 10.42
CA ALA A 225 11.86 15.35 8.98
C ALA A 225 10.76 14.31 8.70
N VAL A 226 9.98 14.54 7.64
CA VAL A 226 9.09 13.54 7.04
C VAL A 226 9.79 12.84 5.88
N THR A 227 9.39 11.60 5.61
CA THR A 227 10.07 10.76 4.61
C THR A 227 9.37 10.73 3.26
N GLY A 228 8.35 11.55 3.06
CA GLY A 228 7.69 11.72 1.76
C GLY A 228 8.56 12.47 0.76
N ALA A 229 8.21 12.37 -0.52
CA ALA A 229 8.88 13.13 -1.60
C ALA A 229 8.64 14.64 -1.48
N LYS A 230 7.58 15.05 -0.80
CA LYS A 230 7.22 16.44 -0.50
C LYS A 230 6.82 16.56 0.97
N ARG A 231 6.77 17.80 1.49
CA ARG A 231 6.29 18.07 2.85
C ARG A 231 4.85 17.59 3.01
N TRP A 232 4.53 17.17 4.22
CA TRP A 232 3.19 16.70 4.52
C TRP A 232 2.21 17.88 4.63
N PHE A 233 1.03 17.72 4.04
CA PHE A 233 0.04 18.79 3.92
C PHE A 233 -0.41 19.38 5.25
N SER A 234 -0.45 18.58 6.32
CA SER A 234 -0.88 19.02 7.66
C SER A 234 0.26 19.47 8.58
N LEU A 235 1.52 19.36 8.12
CA LEU A 235 2.75 19.76 8.80
C LEU A 235 3.70 20.43 7.81
N PRO A 236 3.28 21.52 7.15
CA PRO A 236 4.05 22.16 6.07
C PRO A 236 5.39 22.77 6.54
N GLU A 237 5.52 23.01 7.84
CA GLU A 237 6.76 23.49 8.46
C GLU A 237 7.83 22.41 8.60
N VAL A 238 7.45 21.12 8.61
CA VAL A 238 8.39 20.00 8.78
C VAL A 238 9.05 19.68 7.44
N PRO A 239 10.40 19.76 7.35
CA PRO A 239 11.11 19.47 6.12
C PRO A 239 11.03 17.98 5.76
N THR A 240 11.25 17.66 4.49
CA THR A 240 11.49 16.29 4.04
C THR A 240 12.92 15.84 4.35
N MET A 241 13.16 14.51 4.30
CA MET A 241 14.51 13.97 4.34
C MET A 241 15.37 14.51 3.19
N ILE A 242 14.76 14.72 2.00
CA ILE A 242 15.45 15.30 0.83
C ILE A 242 15.91 16.72 1.12
N GLU A 243 15.02 17.57 1.63
CA GLU A 243 15.34 18.95 2.04
C GLU A 243 16.36 19.00 3.19
N SER A 244 16.42 17.95 4.01
CA SER A 244 17.37 17.81 5.12
C SER A 244 18.76 17.27 4.71
N GLY A 245 19.03 17.18 3.39
CA GLY A 245 20.34 16.80 2.87
C GLY A 245 20.51 15.33 2.50
N TYR A 246 19.43 14.58 2.36
CA TYR A 246 19.45 13.16 1.95
C TYR A 246 18.72 12.97 0.59
N PRO A 247 19.37 13.28 -0.55
CA PRO A 247 18.74 13.19 -1.86
C PRO A 247 18.19 11.79 -2.13
N GLY A 248 16.94 11.72 -2.67
CA GLY A 248 16.29 10.45 -2.99
C GLY A 248 15.88 9.61 -1.78
N PHE A 249 15.96 10.14 -0.56
CA PHE A 249 15.45 9.45 0.63
C PHE A 249 13.92 9.61 0.67
N VAL A 250 13.21 8.63 0.12
CA VAL A 250 11.75 8.52 0.18
C VAL A 250 11.40 7.17 0.79
N SER A 251 10.64 7.19 1.87
CA SER A 251 10.24 6.00 2.62
C SER A 251 8.85 6.19 3.18
N ASP A 252 7.86 5.85 2.38
CA ASP A 252 6.45 5.94 2.73
C ASP A 252 5.80 4.55 2.85
N THR A 253 4.65 4.51 3.48
CA THR A 253 3.79 3.33 3.55
C THR A 253 2.62 3.55 2.62
N PHE A 254 2.42 2.67 1.64
CA PHE A 254 1.28 2.73 0.75
C PHE A 254 0.24 1.64 1.08
N ASN A 255 -0.98 1.84 0.63
CA ASN A 255 -1.99 0.80 0.49
C ASN A 255 -2.41 0.70 -0.98
N ALA A 256 -2.46 -0.51 -1.50
CA ALA A 256 -2.72 -0.75 -2.91
C ALA A 256 -3.66 -1.93 -3.12
N LEU A 257 -4.39 -1.86 -4.23
CA LEU A 257 -5.37 -2.85 -4.67
C LEU A 257 -4.77 -3.72 -5.78
N PHE A 258 -5.02 -5.02 -5.68
CA PHE A 258 -4.55 -6.04 -6.61
C PHE A 258 -5.67 -7.04 -6.92
N ALA A 259 -5.57 -7.69 -8.07
CA ALA A 259 -6.31 -8.90 -8.39
C ALA A 259 -5.35 -10.10 -8.56
N PRO A 260 -5.82 -11.35 -8.49
CA PRO A 260 -5.03 -12.50 -8.91
C PRO A 260 -4.59 -12.38 -10.37
N THR A 261 -3.38 -12.81 -10.68
CA THR A 261 -2.89 -12.87 -12.08
C THR A 261 -3.81 -13.71 -12.94
N GLY A 262 -4.08 -13.26 -14.19
CA GLY A 262 -5.04 -13.89 -15.09
C GLY A 262 -6.45 -13.29 -15.02
N THR A 263 -6.72 -12.36 -14.10
CA THR A 263 -7.95 -11.57 -14.12
C THR A 263 -8.08 -10.82 -15.45
N PRO A 264 -9.25 -10.86 -16.13
CA PRO A 264 -9.43 -10.22 -17.43
C PRO A 264 -9.03 -8.75 -17.42
N ALA A 265 -8.28 -8.32 -18.43
CA ALA A 265 -7.75 -6.95 -18.50
C ALA A 265 -8.85 -5.87 -18.44
N ALA A 266 -10.03 -6.14 -19.00
CA ALA A 266 -11.19 -5.24 -18.93
C ALA A 266 -11.68 -5.05 -17.49
N VAL A 267 -11.66 -6.12 -16.66
CA VAL A 267 -12.04 -6.07 -15.24
C VAL A 267 -11.00 -5.27 -14.45
N VAL A 268 -9.71 -5.50 -14.68
CA VAL A 268 -8.62 -4.75 -14.04
C VAL A 268 -8.73 -3.25 -14.37
N ALA A 269 -8.95 -2.92 -15.65
CA ALA A 269 -9.11 -1.54 -16.10
C ALA A 269 -10.35 -0.86 -15.48
N GLN A 270 -11.48 -1.59 -15.38
CA GLN A 270 -12.69 -1.09 -14.72
C GLN A 270 -12.43 -0.82 -13.25
N LEU A 271 -11.84 -1.77 -12.51
CA LEU A 271 -11.51 -1.61 -11.08
C LEU A 271 -10.52 -0.46 -10.84
N ALA A 272 -9.53 -0.27 -11.72
CA ALA A 272 -8.61 0.86 -11.64
C ALA A 272 -9.33 2.20 -11.81
N LYS A 273 -10.21 2.31 -12.81
CA LYS A 273 -11.03 3.50 -13.03
C LYS A 273 -11.95 3.80 -11.85
N GLU A 274 -12.62 2.78 -11.31
CA GLU A 274 -13.49 2.92 -10.15
C GLU A 274 -12.71 3.32 -8.89
N SER A 275 -11.51 2.75 -8.67
CA SER A 275 -10.63 3.13 -7.57
C SER A 275 -10.25 4.61 -7.61
N GLN A 276 -9.88 5.10 -8.80
CA GLN A 276 -9.53 6.50 -9.00
C GLN A 276 -10.72 7.43 -8.79
N ALA A 277 -11.90 7.05 -9.30
CA ALA A 277 -13.12 7.83 -9.12
C ALA A 277 -13.55 7.88 -7.64
N ALA A 278 -13.48 6.73 -6.96
CA ALA A 278 -13.83 6.59 -5.55
C ALA A 278 -13.02 7.53 -4.65
N LEU A 279 -11.71 7.61 -4.88
CA LEU A 279 -10.79 8.37 -4.04
C LEU A 279 -10.72 9.87 -4.37
N ARG A 280 -11.30 10.31 -5.50
CA ARG A 280 -11.41 11.73 -5.85
C ARG A 280 -12.64 12.41 -5.24
N GLY A 281 -13.58 11.64 -4.68
CA GLY A 281 -14.72 12.18 -3.97
C GLY A 281 -14.30 12.89 -2.69
N GLU A 282 -14.92 14.05 -2.39
CA GLU A 282 -14.58 14.88 -1.22
C GLU A 282 -14.66 14.11 0.09
N GLU A 283 -15.70 13.28 0.25
CA GLU A 283 -15.88 12.44 1.45
C GLU A 283 -14.73 11.43 1.63
N ALA A 284 -14.34 10.72 0.57
CA ALA A 284 -13.27 9.73 0.59
C ALA A 284 -11.90 10.39 0.83
N LEU A 285 -11.66 11.55 0.21
CA LEU A 285 -10.46 12.37 0.46
C LEU A 285 -10.37 12.76 1.94
N GLN A 286 -11.46 13.27 2.52
CA GLN A 286 -11.49 13.67 3.92
C GLN A 286 -11.29 12.48 4.86
N GLN A 287 -11.93 11.34 4.58
CA GLN A 287 -11.75 10.12 5.38
C GLN A 287 -10.30 9.59 5.30
N ALA A 288 -9.68 9.60 4.11
CA ALA A 288 -8.28 9.22 3.95
C ALA A 288 -7.34 10.17 4.72
N HIS A 289 -7.55 11.48 4.62
CA HIS A 289 -6.79 12.48 5.37
C HIS A 289 -6.96 12.31 6.88
N ASN A 290 -8.18 12.07 7.38
CA ASN A 290 -8.45 11.83 8.80
C ASN A 290 -7.76 10.55 9.30
N ALA A 291 -7.56 9.57 8.42
CA ALA A 291 -6.81 8.35 8.70
C ALA A 291 -5.28 8.53 8.55
N GLY A 292 -4.81 9.74 8.23
CA GLY A 292 -3.39 10.08 8.06
C GLY A 292 -2.79 9.62 6.75
N PHE A 293 -3.59 9.58 5.67
CA PHE A 293 -3.14 9.21 4.33
C PHE A 293 -3.34 10.33 3.32
N GLU A 294 -2.45 10.42 2.36
CA GLU A 294 -2.64 11.17 1.12
C GLU A 294 -3.16 10.25 0.02
N VAL A 295 -4.15 10.72 -0.72
CA VAL A 295 -4.70 9.97 -1.86
C VAL A 295 -3.73 10.04 -3.04
N VAL A 296 -3.38 8.87 -3.59
CA VAL A 296 -2.57 8.71 -4.79
C VAL A 296 -3.46 8.44 -6.00
N ALA A 297 -4.40 7.52 -5.87
CA ALA A 297 -5.30 7.09 -6.95
C ALA A 297 -4.54 6.78 -8.27
N GLY A 298 -3.45 6.00 -8.13
CA GLY A 298 -2.50 5.70 -9.20
C GLY A 298 -3.04 4.73 -10.24
N THR A 299 -2.31 4.60 -11.36
CA THR A 299 -2.62 3.64 -12.41
C THR A 299 -1.96 2.28 -12.15
N PRO A 300 -2.42 1.19 -12.83
CA PRO A 300 -1.77 -0.12 -12.76
C PRO A 300 -0.27 -0.06 -13.14
N GLU A 301 0.08 0.74 -14.15
CA GLU A 301 1.46 0.91 -14.63
C GLU A 301 2.33 1.61 -13.58
N GLN A 302 1.79 2.65 -12.92
CA GLN A 302 2.49 3.35 -11.83
C GLN A 302 2.76 2.41 -10.64
N LEU A 303 1.78 1.61 -10.24
CA LEU A 303 1.94 0.63 -9.17
C LEU A 303 2.95 -0.46 -9.56
N THR A 304 2.92 -0.94 -10.81
CA THR A 304 3.90 -1.89 -11.34
C THR A 304 5.31 -1.32 -11.30
N ALA A 305 5.50 -0.09 -11.76
CA ALA A 305 6.81 0.59 -11.74
C ALA A 305 7.31 0.78 -10.30
N ARG A 306 6.42 1.15 -9.39
CA ARG A 306 6.74 1.27 -7.96
C ARG A 306 7.24 -0.05 -7.38
N LEU A 307 6.52 -1.15 -7.55
CA LEU A 307 6.94 -2.46 -7.04
C LEU A 307 8.27 -2.91 -7.65
N SER A 308 8.46 -2.67 -8.96
CA SER A 308 9.68 -3.03 -9.69
C SER A 308 10.92 -2.30 -9.17
N SER A 309 10.76 -1.10 -8.65
CA SER A 309 11.85 -0.33 -8.03
C SER A 309 11.99 -0.62 -6.53
N GLU A 310 10.89 -0.71 -5.79
CA GLU A 310 10.90 -0.79 -4.33
C GLU A 310 11.32 -2.17 -3.82
N ILE A 311 10.85 -3.27 -4.42
CA ILE A 311 11.19 -4.62 -3.93
C ILE A 311 12.70 -4.89 -3.99
N PRO A 312 13.42 -4.63 -5.10
CA PRO A 312 14.88 -4.78 -5.11
C PRO A 312 15.59 -3.85 -4.13
N ALA A 313 15.17 -2.57 -4.02
CA ALA A 313 15.77 -1.61 -3.12
C ALA A 313 15.62 -2.03 -1.64
N VAL A 314 14.45 -2.55 -1.25
CA VAL A 314 14.22 -3.07 0.11
C VAL A 314 15.10 -4.31 0.37
N LYS A 315 15.22 -5.23 -0.60
CA LYS A 315 16.11 -6.40 -0.46
C LYS A 315 17.57 -5.98 -0.27
N GLU A 316 18.04 -5.02 -1.07
CA GLU A 316 19.41 -4.49 -0.95
C GLU A 316 19.61 -3.83 0.42
N LEU A 317 18.69 -2.97 0.86
CA LEU A 317 18.76 -2.33 2.17
C LEU A 317 18.79 -3.37 3.29
N ALA A 318 17.87 -4.35 3.27
CA ALA A 318 17.81 -5.41 4.28
C ALA A 318 19.14 -6.19 4.37
N ALA A 319 19.72 -6.53 3.23
CA ALA A 319 21.04 -7.20 3.18
C ALA A 319 22.15 -6.32 3.78
N ARG A 320 22.19 -5.02 3.45
CA ARG A 320 23.19 -4.06 3.95
C ARG A 320 23.11 -3.84 5.46
N ILE A 321 21.91 -3.92 6.04
CA ILE A 321 21.70 -3.77 7.49
C ILE A 321 21.71 -5.10 8.25
N GLY A 322 22.02 -6.21 7.56
CA GLY A 322 22.19 -7.54 8.16
C GLY A 322 20.88 -8.22 8.57
N ILE A 323 19.72 -7.80 8.05
CA ILE A 323 18.47 -8.55 8.23
C ILE A 323 18.57 -9.85 7.44
N LYS A 324 18.41 -10.97 8.16
CA LYS A 324 18.35 -12.32 7.55
C LYS A 324 16.88 -12.69 7.38
N PRO A 325 16.46 -13.15 6.19
CA PRO A 325 15.11 -13.65 5.99
C PRO A 325 14.83 -14.87 6.86
N GLU A 326 13.64 -14.93 7.47
CA GLU A 326 13.13 -16.03 8.29
C GLU A 326 12.41 -17.11 7.48
#